data_067bb922ac0f2bbd9bfc1226cf6c9e97
#
_entry.id   067bb922ac0f2bbd9bfc1226cf6c9e97
#
_cell.length_a   1.000
_cell.length_b   1.000
_cell.length_c   1.000
_cell.angle_alpha   90.00
_cell.angle_beta   90.00
_cell.angle_gamma   90.00
#
_symmetry.space_group_name_H-M   'P 1'
#
loop_
_entity.id
_entity.type
_entity.pdbx_description
1 polymer ?
#
loop_
_entity_poly.entity_id
_entity_poly.type
_entity_poly.pdbx_seq_one_letter_code
_entity_poly.pdbx_strand_id
1 'polypeptide(L)'
;MVKKMSGLDGAEDGPEETKPLRISNIVFMGMGEALANYKSSLGAVHRLIDPSPEGMGISARNITMSTVGLVPGMYKFTQENIPVTLALSLHAPDDELRDELIPINNRWKVDEALDSAYDYYRKTGRRVSIEYALIRDINDQGWRADLLGKKLAQRGRGWVHVNPIPLNP
;
A
#
# COMPACT_ATOMS: atom_id res chain seq x y z
N MET A 1 -22.63 5.19 -68.69
CA MET A 1 -23.16 5.88 -67.53
C MET A 1 -22.25 5.54 -66.34
N VAL A 2 -21.22 6.35 -66.09
CA VAL A 2 -20.17 6.09 -65.10
C VAL A 2 -20.38 7.06 -63.93
N LYS A 3 -20.69 6.50 -62.73
CA LYS A 3 -20.84 7.29 -61.49
C LYS A 3 -19.46 7.56 -60.92
N LYS A 4 -19.08 8.83 -60.84
CA LYS A 4 -17.94 9.34 -60.09
C LYS A 4 -18.15 9.05 -58.61
N MET A 5 -17.22 8.35 -58.00
CA MET A 5 -17.03 8.36 -56.55
C MET A 5 -15.97 9.42 -56.24
N SER A 6 -16.44 10.53 -55.69
CA SER A 6 -15.61 11.56 -55.11
C SER A 6 -15.76 11.45 -53.59
N GLY A 7 -14.69 11.62 -52.84
CA GLY A 7 -14.73 11.88 -51.42
C GLY A 7 -13.83 10.97 -50.61
N LEU A 8 -12.52 11.15 -50.72
CA LEU A 8 -11.57 10.88 -49.60
C LEU A 8 -11.21 12.27 -49.09
N ASP A 9 -12.04 12.76 -48.18
CA ASP A 9 -11.66 13.88 -47.35
C ASP A 9 -10.66 13.32 -46.31
N GLY A 10 -9.39 13.67 -46.50
CA GLY A 10 -8.36 13.43 -45.52
C GLY A 10 -8.69 14.27 -44.29
N ALA A 11 -9.09 13.61 -43.22
CA ALA A 11 -8.98 14.19 -41.92
C ALA A 11 -7.47 14.28 -41.62
N GLU A 12 -6.92 15.49 -41.70
CA GLU A 12 -5.63 15.80 -41.11
C GLU A 12 -5.80 15.63 -39.61
N ASP A 13 -5.29 14.51 -39.09
CA ASP A 13 -5.06 14.35 -37.66
C ASP A 13 -4.08 15.45 -37.23
N GLY A 14 -4.63 16.51 -36.66
CA GLY A 14 -3.82 17.53 -35.99
C GLY A 14 -2.96 16.84 -34.89
N PRO A 15 -1.80 17.41 -34.53
CA PRO A 15 -0.93 16.78 -33.54
C PRO A 15 -1.75 16.53 -32.30
N GLU A 16 -1.87 15.24 -31.91
CA GLU A 16 -2.50 14.80 -30.67
C GLU A 16 -1.77 15.53 -29.55
N GLU A 17 -2.43 16.47 -28.87
CA GLU A 17 -1.89 17.14 -27.70
C GLU A 17 -1.58 16.05 -26.66
N THR A 18 -0.34 15.59 -26.63
CA THR A 18 0.13 14.62 -25.66
C THR A 18 0.03 15.28 -24.29
N LYS A 19 -0.99 14.91 -23.52
CA LYS A 19 -1.13 15.37 -22.14
C LYS A 19 0.17 15.05 -21.41
N PRO A 20 0.74 16.02 -20.68
CA PRO A 20 2.00 15.79 -20.00
C PRO A 20 1.88 14.58 -19.07
N LEU A 21 2.84 13.66 -19.15
CA LEU A 21 2.92 12.49 -18.26
C LEU A 21 2.98 12.97 -16.82
N ARG A 22 2.03 12.52 -16.01
CA ARG A 22 1.93 12.87 -14.60
C ARG A 22 2.08 11.63 -13.73
N ILE A 23 2.94 11.72 -12.71
CA ILE A 23 3.00 10.70 -11.66
C ILE A 23 1.68 10.73 -10.90
N SER A 24 0.95 9.61 -10.90
CA SER A 24 -0.38 9.51 -10.30
C SER A 24 -0.38 8.71 -8.98
N ASN A 25 0.63 7.87 -8.76
CA ASN A 25 0.73 7.02 -7.58
C ASN A 25 2.19 6.80 -7.17
N ILE A 26 2.46 6.77 -5.87
CA ILE A 26 3.79 6.55 -5.32
C ILE A 26 3.69 5.51 -4.22
N VAL A 27 4.63 4.57 -4.21
CA VAL A 27 4.70 3.53 -3.20
C VAL A 27 6.09 3.53 -2.56
N PHE A 28 6.12 3.56 -1.22
CA PHE A 28 7.33 3.31 -0.44
C PHE A 28 7.39 1.80 -0.17
N MET A 29 7.68 1.05 -1.23
CA MET A 29 7.81 -0.41 -1.22
C MET A 29 9.15 -0.78 -1.87
N GLY A 30 9.83 -1.79 -1.32
CA GLY A 30 11.11 -2.24 -1.82
C GLY A 30 12.01 -2.71 -0.71
N MET A 31 13.33 -2.62 -0.91
CA MET A 31 14.34 -3.02 0.07
C MET A 31 14.41 -2.00 1.21
N GLY A 32 14.34 -2.49 2.45
CA GLY A 32 14.41 -1.67 3.66
C GLY A 32 13.05 -1.37 4.29
N GLU A 33 13.10 -0.76 5.47
CA GLU A 33 11.93 -0.40 6.27
C GLU A 33 11.81 1.12 6.35
N ALA A 34 10.79 1.68 5.69
CA ALA A 34 10.59 3.12 5.61
C ALA A 34 10.40 3.78 6.99
N LEU A 35 9.73 3.08 7.92
CA LEU A 35 9.51 3.60 9.27
C LEU A 35 10.75 3.50 10.17
N ALA A 36 11.78 2.74 9.80
CA ALA A 36 13.08 2.80 10.45
C ALA A 36 13.90 4.04 10.04
N ASN A 37 13.71 4.50 8.80
CA ASN A 37 14.27 5.78 8.32
C ASN A 37 13.23 6.91 8.41
N TYR A 38 12.56 6.99 9.55
CA TYR A 38 11.35 7.76 9.76
C TYR A 38 11.45 9.21 9.28
N LYS A 39 12.50 9.91 9.72
CA LYS A 39 12.67 11.35 9.43
C LYS A 39 12.76 11.62 7.92
N SER A 40 13.56 10.82 7.21
CA SER A 40 13.73 10.99 5.76
C SER A 40 12.49 10.58 4.99
N SER A 41 11.86 9.47 5.39
CA SER A 41 10.63 8.98 4.75
C SER A 41 9.47 9.95 4.92
N LEU A 42 9.28 10.49 6.13
CA LEU A 42 8.26 11.50 6.39
C LEU A 42 8.55 12.80 5.63
N GLY A 43 9.81 13.24 5.62
CA GLY A 43 10.22 14.42 4.85
C GLY A 43 9.96 14.27 3.35
N ALA A 44 10.16 13.06 2.80
CA ALA A 44 9.80 12.77 1.41
C ALA A 44 8.28 12.82 1.19
N VAL A 45 7.48 12.26 2.10
CA VAL A 45 6.01 12.34 2.03
C VAL A 45 5.57 13.80 1.98
N HIS A 46 6.07 14.67 2.86
CA HIS A 46 5.74 16.09 2.86
C HIS A 46 6.09 16.75 1.52
N ARG A 47 7.30 16.52 0.98
CA ARG A 47 7.69 17.05 -0.33
C ARG A 47 6.80 16.59 -1.48
N LEU A 48 6.23 15.41 -1.37
CA LEU A 48 5.30 14.89 -2.38
C LEU A 48 3.90 15.51 -2.27
N ILE A 49 3.42 15.77 -1.05
CA ILE A 49 2.06 16.26 -0.82
C ILE A 49 1.95 17.79 -0.77
N ASP A 50 2.99 18.48 -0.36
CA ASP A 50 2.99 19.93 -0.28
C ASP A 50 2.68 20.55 -1.64
N PRO A 51 1.94 21.68 -1.67
CA PRO A 51 1.66 22.38 -2.91
C PRO A 51 2.93 22.89 -3.61
N SER A 52 2.87 23.08 -4.91
CA SER A 52 3.92 23.81 -5.65
C SER A 52 3.98 25.28 -5.18
N PRO A 53 5.17 25.88 -5.04
CA PRO A 53 6.49 25.39 -5.45
C PRO A 53 7.24 24.53 -4.40
N GLU A 54 6.76 24.43 -3.17
CA GLU A 54 7.43 23.74 -2.07
C GLU A 54 7.43 22.22 -2.26
N GLY A 55 6.42 21.68 -2.95
CA GLY A 55 6.24 20.26 -3.18
C GLY A 55 5.63 19.93 -4.56
N MET A 56 5.21 18.69 -4.72
CA MET A 56 4.67 18.16 -5.98
C MET A 56 3.14 18.21 -6.07
N GLY A 57 2.44 18.54 -5.00
CA GLY A 57 0.98 18.60 -4.93
C GLY A 57 0.30 17.26 -5.17
N ILE A 58 0.97 16.15 -4.88
CA ILE A 58 0.40 14.81 -5.02
C ILE A 58 -0.55 14.55 -3.85
N SER A 59 -1.74 14.05 -4.15
CA SER A 59 -2.67 13.68 -3.09
C SER A 59 -2.06 12.60 -2.19
N ALA A 60 -2.08 12.81 -0.87
CA ALA A 60 -1.64 11.82 0.10
C ALA A 60 -2.34 10.46 -0.08
N ARG A 61 -3.56 10.46 -0.62
CA ARG A 61 -4.33 9.24 -0.93
C ARG A 61 -3.71 8.39 -2.04
N ASN A 62 -2.84 8.98 -2.85
CA ASN A 62 -2.12 8.31 -3.93
C ASN A 62 -0.72 7.85 -3.50
N ILE A 63 -0.43 7.94 -2.21
CA ILE A 63 0.84 7.47 -1.63
C ILE A 63 0.55 6.26 -0.75
N THR A 64 1.39 5.23 -0.88
CA THR A 64 1.36 4.04 -0.02
C THR A 64 2.66 3.94 0.76
N MET A 65 2.56 3.81 2.08
CA MET A 65 3.67 3.56 2.99
C MET A 65 3.63 2.10 3.43
N SER A 66 4.64 1.33 3.07
CA SER A 66 4.78 -0.07 3.49
C SER A 66 5.62 -0.21 4.74
N THR A 67 5.29 -1.19 5.56
CA THR A 67 6.04 -1.57 6.77
C THR A 67 5.94 -3.07 7.02
N VAL A 68 7.00 -3.65 7.56
CA VAL A 68 7.01 -5.04 8.04
C VAL A 68 6.43 -5.18 9.47
N GLY A 69 5.88 -4.10 10.03
CA GLY A 69 5.31 -4.09 11.38
C GLY A 69 6.27 -3.53 12.44
N LEU A 70 6.98 -2.45 12.12
CA LEU A 70 7.75 -1.68 13.10
C LEU A 70 6.77 -0.89 13.97
N VAL A 71 6.18 -1.56 14.98
CA VAL A 71 5.05 -1.07 15.77
C VAL A 71 5.26 0.33 16.35
N PRO A 72 6.41 0.68 16.98
CA PRO A 72 6.61 2.06 17.44
C PRO A 72 6.63 3.09 16.30
N GLY A 73 7.17 2.72 15.14
CA GLY A 73 7.16 3.55 13.94
C GLY A 73 5.76 3.76 13.41
N MET A 74 4.93 2.71 13.43
CA MET A 74 3.52 2.77 13.01
C MET A 74 2.70 3.70 13.90
N TYR A 75 2.81 3.58 15.24
CA TYR A 75 2.14 4.50 16.16
C TYR A 75 2.61 5.95 15.99
N LYS A 76 3.91 6.15 15.80
CA LYS A 76 4.44 7.49 15.52
C LYS A 76 3.86 8.05 14.22
N PHE A 77 3.79 7.24 13.15
CA PHE A 77 3.24 7.65 11.88
C PHE A 77 1.72 7.95 11.96
N THR A 78 1.00 7.22 12.80
CA THR A 78 -0.41 7.48 13.10
C THR A 78 -0.63 8.89 13.65
N GLN A 79 0.30 9.42 14.45
CA GLN A 79 0.17 10.78 15.03
C GLN A 79 0.33 11.89 13.99
N GLU A 80 1.00 11.64 12.86
CA GLU A 80 1.12 12.62 11.77
C GLU A 80 -0.25 12.90 11.12
N ASN A 81 -1.20 11.99 11.25
CA ASN A 81 -2.56 12.11 10.71
C ASN A 81 -2.60 12.43 9.21
N ILE A 82 -1.63 11.94 8.45
CA ILE A 82 -1.56 12.08 6.99
C ILE A 82 -2.30 10.89 6.35
N PRO A 83 -3.30 11.12 5.49
CA PRO A 83 -4.15 10.05 4.98
C PRO A 83 -3.51 9.29 3.78
N VAL A 84 -2.29 8.84 3.90
CA VAL A 84 -1.67 7.89 2.96
C VAL A 84 -2.29 6.50 3.12
N THR A 85 -2.04 5.57 2.23
CA THR A 85 -2.39 4.17 2.43
C THR A 85 -1.27 3.49 3.23
N LEU A 86 -1.59 2.93 4.39
CA LEU A 86 -0.65 2.08 5.14
C LEU A 86 -0.75 0.65 4.61
N ALA A 87 0.38 0.05 4.25
CA ALA A 87 0.48 -1.33 3.83
C ALA A 87 1.33 -2.13 4.84
N LEU A 88 0.73 -3.12 5.49
CA LEU A 88 1.41 -3.99 6.43
C LEU A 88 1.79 -5.31 5.75
N SER A 89 3.08 -5.56 5.59
CA SER A 89 3.63 -6.84 5.13
C SER A 89 3.52 -7.86 6.26
N LEU A 90 2.43 -8.64 6.23
CA LEU A 90 2.10 -9.58 7.31
C LEU A 90 2.64 -10.99 7.04
N HIS A 91 2.33 -11.56 5.90
CA HIS A 91 2.76 -12.84 5.34
C HIS A 91 2.46 -14.11 6.16
N ALA A 92 2.12 -13.99 7.44
CA ALA A 92 1.62 -15.08 8.27
C ALA A 92 0.69 -14.52 9.38
N PRO A 93 -0.42 -15.20 9.71
CA PRO A 93 -1.33 -14.79 10.76
C PRO A 93 -0.98 -15.34 12.14
N ASP A 94 -0.09 -16.32 12.20
CA ASP A 94 0.43 -16.95 13.42
C ASP A 94 1.87 -16.50 13.67
N ASP A 95 2.22 -16.35 14.95
CA ASP A 95 3.53 -15.86 15.34
C ASP A 95 4.63 -16.87 15.07
N GLU A 96 4.32 -18.17 15.15
CA GLU A 96 5.28 -19.24 14.92
C GLU A 96 5.92 -19.12 13.53
N LEU A 97 5.12 -19.09 12.49
CA LEU A 97 5.63 -18.92 11.12
C LEU A 97 6.13 -17.50 10.86
N ARG A 98 5.48 -16.49 11.44
CA ARG A 98 5.91 -15.11 11.21
C ARG A 98 7.25 -14.80 11.84
N ASP A 99 7.61 -15.41 12.96
CA ASP A 99 8.96 -15.28 13.57
C ASP A 99 10.06 -15.77 12.61
N GLU A 100 9.76 -16.80 11.81
CA GLU A 100 10.67 -17.34 10.80
C GLU A 100 10.77 -16.46 9.56
N LEU A 101 9.62 -15.99 9.05
CA LEU A 101 9.55 -15.23 7.80
C LEU A 101 9.94 -13.75 7.99
N ILE A 102 9.60 -13.16 9.12
CA ILE A 102 9.70 -11.72 9.38
C ILE A 102 10.36 -11.49 10.75
N PRO A 103 11.69 -11.35 10.80
CA PRO A 103 12.45 -11.31 12.06
C PRO A 103 11.99 -10.26 13.07
N ILE A 104 11.37 -9.17 12.61
CA ILE A 104 10.84 -8.11 13.49
C ILE A 104 9.70 -8.65 14.38
N ASN A 105 9.03 -9.74 14.00
CA ASN A 105 7.96 -10.37 14.77
C ASN A 105 8.46 -10.93 16.12
N ASN A 106 9.76 -11.19 16.23
CA ASN A 106 10.36 -11.56 17.52
C ASN A 106 10.29 -10.43 18.57
N ARG A 107 10.08 -9.18 18.12
CA ARG A 107 9.93 -8.01 19.00
C ARG A 107 8.49 -7.55 19.14
N TRP A 108 7.71 -7.61 18.06
CA TRP A 108 6.31 -7.20 18.05
C TRP A 108 5.50 -8.25 17.31
N LYS A 109 4.60 -8.88 18.04
CA LYS A 109 3.81 -10.02 17.58
C LYS A 109 2.71 -9.60 16.59
N VAL A 110 2.13 -10.58 15.92
CA VAL A 110 1.08 -10.37 14.91
C VAL A 110 -0.03 -9.45 15.43
N ASP A 111 -0.53 -9.70 16.64
CA ASP A 111 -1.63 -8.90 17.18
C ASP A 111 -1.23 -7.46 17.46
N GLU A 112 0.00 -7.22 17.95
CA GLU A 112 0.51 -5.86 18.17
C GLU A 112 0.64 -5.08 16.84
N ALA A 113 1.11 -5.75 15.77
CA ALA A 113 1.19 -5.16 14.45
C ALA A 113 -0.20 -4.85 13.89
N LEU A 114 -1.17 -5.76 14.04
CA LEU A 114 -2.56 -5.55 13.62
C LEU A 114 -3.26 -4.46 14.44
N ASP A 115 -3.01 -4.37 15.74
CA ASP A 115 -3.58 -3.34 16.61
C ASP A 115 -3.07 -1.95 16.22
N SER A 116 -1.77 -1.82 15.93
CA SER A 116 -1.19 -0.55 15.47
C SER A 116 -1.71 -0.15 14.08
N ALA A 117 -1.96 -1.11 13.19
CA ALA A 117 -2.58 -0.87 11.89
C ALA A 117 -4.05 -0.45 12.02
N TYR A 118 -4.78 -1.05 12.95
CA TYR A 118 -6.16 -0.68 13.25
C TYR A 118 -6.25 0.72 13.87
N ASP A 119 -5.32 1.10 14.76
CA ASP A 119 -5.23 2.44 15.32
C ASP A 119 -5.00 3.49 14.22
N TYR A 120 -4.13 3.19 13.24
CA TYR A 120 -3.95 4.03 12.06
C TYR A 120 -5.26 4.26 11.30
N TYR A 121 -6.03 3.20 11.04
CA TYR A 121 -7.34 3.33 10.41
C TYR A 121 -8.29 4.21 11.23
N ARG A 122 -8.37 3.98 12.53
CA ARG A 122 -9.24 4.75 13.43
C ARG A 122 -8.92 6.24 13.43
N LYS A 123 -7.64 6.58 13.36
CA LYS A 123 -7.17 7.96 13.38
C LYS A 123 -7.36 8.67 12.04
N THR A 124 -7.01 8.01 10.94
CA THR A 124 -6.94 8.62 9.61
C THR A 124 -8.18 8.37 8.76
N GLY A 125 -9.03 7.42 9.11
CA GLY A 125 -10.14 6.93 8.28
C GLY A 125 -9.67 6.19 7.02
N ARG A 126 -8.36 5.92 6.88
CA ARG A 126 -7.80 5.24 5.71
C ARG A 126 -7.71 3.73 5.94
N ARG A 127 -8.37 2.99 5.05
CA ARG A 127 -8.31 1.53 5.07
C ARG A 127 -6.88 1.05 4.86
N VAL A 128 -6.44 0.10 5.69
CA VAL A 128 -5.12 -0.51 5.64
C VAL A 128 -5.08 -1.64 4.61
N SER A 129 -3.94 -1.82 3.95
CA SER A 129 -3.65 -2.99 3.12
C SER A 129 -2.81 -4.00 3.90
N ILE A 130 -3.25 -5.26 3.94
CA ILE A 130 -2.43 -6.37 4.43
C ILE A 130 -1.84 -7.06 3.21
N GLU A 131 -0.53 -6.95 3.06
CA GLU A 131 0.20 -7.64 2.01
C GLU A 131 0.54 -9.06 2.49
N TYR A 132 0.15 -10.05 1.69
CA TYR A 132 0.31 -11.45 2.04
C TYR A 132 0.90 -12.21 0.84
N ALA A 133 2.24 -12.37 0.80
CA ALA A 133 2.88 -13.21 -0.19
C ALA A 133 2.49 -14.67 0.05
N LEU A 134 1.80 -15.28 -0.90
CA LEU A 134 1.41 -16.68 -0.84
C LEU A 134 2.59 -17.56 -1.29
N ILE A 135 3.11 -18.32 -0.34
CA ILE A 135 4.23 -19.25 -0.55
C ILE A 135 3.66 -20.67 -0.43
N ARG A 136 3.76 -21.44 -1.53
CA ARG A 136 3.21 -22.80 -1.60
C ARG A 136 3.76 -23.67 -0.46
N ASP A 137 2.87 -24.39 0.18
CA ASP A 137 3.13 -25.35 1.26
C ASP A 137 3.72 -24.73 2.55
N ILE A 138 3.91 -23.40 2.59
CA ILE A 138 4.46 -22.69 3.73
C ILE A 138 3.41 -21.87 4.47
N ASN A 139 2.66 -20.98 3.77
CA ASN A 139 1.69 -20.10 4.41
C ASN A 139 0.31 -20.08 3.71
N ASP A 140 0.07 -20.95 2.75
CA ASP A 140 -1.13 -20.99 1.91
C ASP A 140 -2.22 -21.95 2.43
N GLN A 141 -2.09 -22.52 3.63
CA GLN A 141 -3.06 -23.43 4.22
C GLN A 141 -4.38 -22.73 4.57
N GLY A 142 -5.50 -23.40 4.33
CA GLY A 142 -6.83 -22.86 4.60
C GLY A 142 -7.04 -22.40 6.05
N TRP A 143 -6.49 -23.14 7.03
CA TRP A 143 -6.60 -22.74 8.43
C TRP A 143 -5.92 -21.39 8.74
N ARG A 144 -4.84 -21.04 8.02
CA ARG A 144 -4.19 -19.73 8.14
C ARG A 144 -5.06 -18.61 7.58
N ALA A 145 -5.74 -18.86 6.46
CA ALA A 145 -6.72 -17.92 5.95
C ALA A 145 -7.87 -17.66 6.94
N ASP A 146 -8.37 -18.73 7.57
CA ASP A 146 -9.40 -18.65 8.62
C ASP A 146 -8.91 -17.88 9.85
N LEU A 147 -7.67 -18.14 10.29
CA LEU A 147 -7.07 -17.45 11.42
C LEU A 147 -6.90 -15.96 11.13
N LEU A 148 -6.40 -15.61 9.93
CA LEU A 148 -6.29 -14.23 9.49
C LEU A 148 -7.66 -13.54 9.50
N GLY A 149 -8.66 -14.18 8.90
CA GLY A 149 -10.02 -13.66 8.87
C GLY A 149 -10.59 -13.39 10.26
N LYS A 150 -10.38 -14.32 11.22
CA LYS A 150 -10.78 -14.14 12.62
C LYS A 150 -10.08 -12.97 13.29
N LYS A 151 -8.75 -12.87 13.17
CA LYS A 151 -7.97 -11.77 13.75
C LYS A 151 -8.40 -10.39 13.21
N LEU A 152 -8.65 -10.31 11.91
CA LEU A 152 -9.11 -9.07 11.29
C LEU A 152 -10.53 -8.71 11.72
N ALA A 153 -11.45 -9.69 11.76
CA ALA A 153 -12.85 -9.48 12.15
C ALA A 153 -13.01 -9.06 13.61
N GLN A 154 -12.14 -9.50 14.52
CA GLN A 154 -12.14 -9.09 15.93
C GLN A 154 -11.99 -7.57 16.11
N ARG A 155 -11.33 -6.89 15.18
CA ARG A 155 -11.12 -5.44 15.17
C ARG A 155 -12.23 -4.66 14.48
N GLY A 156 -13.19 -5.35 13.88
CA GLY A 156 -14.32 -4.76 13.16
C GLY A 156 -14.27 -5.04 11.67
N ARG A 157 -15.22 -4.45 10.93
CA ARG A 157 -15.34 -4.64 9.47
C ARG A 157 -14.96 -3.37 8.72
N GLY A 158 -14.47 -3.52 7.49
CA GLY A 158 -14.26 -2.41 6.56
C GLY A 158 -12.98 -1.59 6.78
N TRP A 159 -12.17 -1.89 7.79
CA TRP A 159 -10.94 -1.17 8.10
C TRP A 159 -9.73 -1.61 7.28
N VAL A 160 -9.80 -2.80 6.70
CA VAL A 160 -8.67 -3.48 6.06
C VAL A 160 -9.12 -4.16 4.77
N HIS A 161 -8.22 -4.33 3.83
CA HIS A 161 -8.31 -5.35 2.80
C HIS A 161 -7.04 -6.20 2.80
N VAL A 162 -7.15 -7.44 2.35
CA VAL A 162 -6.00 -8.34 2.19
C VAL A 162 -5.66 -8.42 0.72
N ASN A 163 -4.39 -8.24 0.40
CA ASN A 163 -3.82 -8.37 -0.93
C ASN A 163 -2.96 -9.65 -0.99
N PRO A 164 -3.51 -10.80 -1.41
CA PRO A 164 -2.73 -12.01 -1.58
C PRO A 164 -1.91 -11.89 -2.86
N ILE A 165 -0.60 -12.06 -2.74
CA ILE A 165 0.37 -11.91 -3.81
C ILE A 165 0.99 -13.28 -4.07
N PRO A 166 0.66 -13.97 -5.18
CA PRO A 166 1.31 -15.23 -5.51
C PRO A 166 2.82 -15.02 -5.65
N LEU A 167 3.59 -15.84 -4.95
CA LEU A 167 5.04 -15.82 -5.13
C LEU A 167 5.36 -16.47 -6.48
N ASN A 168 6.00 -15.70 -7.35
CA ASN A 168 6.45 -16.23 -8.64
C ASN A 168 7.60 -17.23 -8.41
N PRO A 169 7.64 -18.34 -9.19
CA PRO A 169 8.72 -19.31 -9.12
C PRO A 169 10.06 -18.70 -9.55
#